data_b91b7fb5180643044204f303e81fe08f
#
_entry.id   b91b7fb5180643044204f303e81fe08f
#
_cell.length_a   1.000
_cell.length_b   1.000
_cell.length_c   1.000
_cell.angle_alpha   90.00
_cell.angle_beta   90.00
_cell.angle_gamma   90.00
#
_symmetry.space_group_name_H-M   'P 1'
#
loop_
_entity.id
_entity.type
_entity.pdbx_description
1 polymer ?
#
loop_
_entity_poly.entity_id
_entity_poly.type
_entity_poly.pdbx_seq_one_letter_code
_entity_poly.pdbx_strand_id
1 'polypeptide(L)'
;MSGICSAFAAMFVCWITIIFGKIAIYGRDNDEVASQDISILGAGLVAGLATAFCSSIWFSAVEGEVYSMSTMFTCLTLWAAVKWHYLPDKPSNDSWLIFSFYAAGLSIGVHLLSLLAFPTMAVLYYHKKYKNHTFLGFCIAALIGVISIVLCHGIVISGIPQLWNMYEMFCVNTL
;
A
#
# COMPACT_ATOMS: atom_id res chain seq x y z
N MET A 1 -13.85 -14.36 -8.46
CA MET A 1 -13.24 -13.46 -7.45
C MET A 1 -11.92 -12.84 -7.96
N SER A 2 -10.99 -13.63 -8.47
CA SER A 2 -9.67 -13.20 -8.92
C SER A 2 -9.69 -12.09 -9.97
N GLY A 3 -10.50 -12.20 -11.03
CA GLY A 3 -10.64 -11.17 -12.05
C GLY A 3 -11.17 -9.82 -11.52
N ILE A 4 -12.09 -9.85 -10.54
CA ILE A 4 -12.57 -8.63 -9.88
C ILE A 4 -11.45 -7.95 -9.10
N CYS A 5 -10.64 -8.73 -8.36
CA CYS A 5 -9.49 -8.19 -7.63
C CYS A 5 -8.46 -7.56 -8.58
N SER A 6 -8.17 -8.19 -9.71
CA SER A 6 -7.27 -7.63 -10.74
C SER A 6 -7.81 -6.34 -11.34
N ALA A 7 -9.12 -6.23 -11.57
CA ALA A 7 -9.75 -5.01 -12.06
C ALA A 7 -9.63 -3.86 -11.03
N PHE A 8 -9.85 -4.14 -9.74
CA PHE A 8 -9.64 -3.16 -8.68
C PHE A 8 -8.17 -2.76 -8.54
N ALA A 9 -7.22 -3.69 -8.69
CA ALA A 9 -5.80 -3.36 -8.69
C ALA A 9 -5.46 -2.37 -9.80
N ALA A 10 -5.92 -2.60 -11.02
CA ALA A 10 -5.73 -1.69 -12.16
C ALA A 10 -6.37 -0.30 -11.91
N MET A 11 -7.55 -0.26 -11.31
CA MET A 11 -8.22 0.98 -10.90
C MET A 11 -7.39 1.77 -9.88
N PHE A 12 -6.84 1.12 -8.86
CA PHE A 12 -5.99 1.79 -7.87
C PHE A 12 -4.69 2.32 -8.49
N VAL A 13 -4.08 1.58 -9.41
CA VAL A 13 -2.90 2.06 -10.15
C VAL A 13 -3.23 3.30 -10.98
N CYS A 14 -4.38 3.32 -11.67
CA CYS A 14 -4.88 4.50 -12.37
C CYS A 14 -4.98 5.72 -11.42
N TRP A 15 -5.61 5.57 -10.27
CA TRP A 15 -5.76 6.65 -9.29
C TRP A 15 -4.44 7.11 -8.68
N ILE A 16 -3.52 6.19 -8.38
CA ILE A 16 -2.18 6.53 -7.89
C ILE A 16 -1.45 7.38 -8.94
N THR A 17 -1.51 6.99 -10.21
CA THR A 17 -0.86 7.71 -11.31
C THR A 17 -1.44 9.12 -11.48
N ILE A 18 -2.78 9.27 -11.38
CA ILE A 18 -3.43 10.58 -11.40
C ILE A 18 -2.93 11.46 -10.26
N ILE A 19 -2.86 10.94 -9.02
CA ILE A 19 -2.39 11.73 -7.87
C ILE A 19 -0.92 12.14 -8.07
N PHE A 20 -0.05 11.25 -8.53
CA PHE A 20 1.34 11.60 -8.81
C PHE A 20 1.46 12.62 -9.94
N GLY A 21 0.68 12.49 -11.00
CA GLY A 21 0.63 13.48 -12.07
C GLY A 21 0.22 14.87 -11.56
N LYS A 22 -0.80 14.95 -10.72
CA LYS A 22 -1.22 16.20 -10.06
C LYS A 22 -0.09 16.83 -9.24
N ILE A 23 0.56 16.03 -8.39
CA ILE A 23 1.68 16.50 -7.54
C ILE A 23 2.85 16.99 -8.41
N ALA A 24 3.19 16.26 -9.46
CA ALA A 24 4.34 16.57 -10.30
C ALA A 24 4.17 17.85 -11.13
N ILE A 25 2.96 18.13 -11.63
CA ILE A 25 2.71 19.25 -12.53
C ILE A 25 2.22 20.49 -11.77
N TYR A 26 1.31 20.33 -10.82
CA TYR A 26 0.60 21.45 -10.16
C TYR A 26 0.94 21.61 -8.68
N GLY A 27 1.65 20.64 -8.09
CA GLY A 27 1.85 20.61 -6.64
C GLY A 27 0.58 20.19 -5.89
N ARG A 28 0.52 20.48 -4.59
CA ARG A 28 -0.60 20.08 -3.73
C ARG A 28 -1.72 21.14 -3.65
N ASP A 29 -1.43 22.37 -4.01
CA ASP A 29 -2.31 23.51 -3.70
C ASP A 29 -3.30 23.86 -4.82
N ASN A 30 -3.16 23.24 -6.01
CA ASN A 30 -3.93 23.57 -7.22
C ASN A 30 -4.82 22.40 -7.69
N ASP A 31 -5.55 21.76 -6.78
CA ASP A 31 -6.31 20.53 -7.08
C ASP A 31 -7.43 20.73 -8.12
N GLU A 32 -8.10 21.90 -8.13
CA GLU A 32 -9.18 22.18 -9.08
C GLU A 32 -8.69 22.18 -10.53
N VAL A 33 -7.58 22.87 -10.82
CA VAL A 33 -6.98 22.93 -12.15
C VAL A 33 -6.41 21.57 -12.53
N ALA A 34 -5.73 20.91 -11.61
CA ALA A 34 -5.15 19.60 -11.81
C ALA A 34 -6.19 18.50 -12.09
N SER A 35 -7.39 18.66 -11.55
CA SER A 35 -8.49 17.69 -11.76
C SER A 35 -9.10 17.74 -13.15
N GLN A 36 -8.93 18.86 -13.86
CA GLN A 36 -9.46 19.08 -15.23
C GLN A 36 -8.41 18.79 -16.32
N ASP A 37 -7.17 18.51 -15.95
CA ASP A 37 -6.10 18.24 -16.92
C ASP A 37 -6.27 16.87 -17.57
N ILE A 38 -6.63 16.92 -18.87
CA ILE A 38 -6.84 15.72 -19.70
C ILE A 38 -5.56 14.89 -19.82
N SER A 39 -4.39 15.53 -19.77
CA SER A 39 -3.10 14.82 -19.86
C SER A 39 -2.88 13.92 -18.65
N ILE A 40 -3.21 14.42 -17.43
CA ILE A 40 -3.11 13.66 -16.19
C ILE A 40 -4.11 12.49 -16.17
N LEU A 41 -5.36 12.79 -16.59
CA LEU A 41 -6.39 11.74 -16.69
C LEU A 41 -6.03 10.69 -17.71
N GLY A 42 -5.49 11.10 -18.87
CA GLY A 42 -4.99 10.21 -19.90
C GLY A 42 -3.84 9.33 -19.42
N ALA A 43 -2.87 9.89 -18.70
CA ALA A 43 -1.77 9.13 -18.12
C ALA A 43 -2.26 8.08 -17.11
N GLY A 44 -3.22 8.44 -16.26
CA GLY A 44 -3.86 7.50 -15.33
C GLY A 44 -4.56 6.36 -16.06
N LEU A 45 -5.33 6.68 -17.10
CA LEU A 45 -6.03 5.68 -17.91
C LEU A 45 -5.04 4.71 -18.60
N VAL A 46 -3.97 5.24 -19.19
CA VAL A 46 -2.92 4.42 -19.81
C VAL A 46 -2.26 3.49 -18.80
N ALA A 47 -1.92 3.99 -17.60
CA ALA A 47 -1.33 3.18 -16.54
C ALA A 47 -2.28 2.07 -16.06
N GLY A 48 -3.57 2.39 -15.87
CA GLY A 48 -4.59 1.41 -15.50
C GLY A 48 -4.78 0.32 -16.57
N LEU A 49 -4.88 0.71 -17.83
CA LEU A 49 -5.00 -0.24 -18.95
C LEU A 49 -3.73 -1.09 -19.11
N ALA A 50 -2.54 -0.48 -19.03
CA ALA A 50 -1.28 -1.23 -19.08
C ALA A 50 -1.20 -2.27 -17.95
N THR A 51 -1.66 -1.92 -16.75
CA THR A 51 -1.76 -2.86 -15.63
C THR A 51 -2.76 -3.98 -15.92
N ALA A 52 -3.96 -3.64 -16.39
CA ALA A 52 -5.01 -4.62 -16.67
C ALA A 52 -4.60 -5.65 -17.74
N PHE A 53 -3.85 -5.21 -18.75
CA PHE A 53 -3.37 -6.06 -19.85
C PHE A 53 -1.94 -6.60 -19.65
N CYS A 54 -1.31 -6.33 -18.49
CA CYS A 54 -0.04 -6.96 -18.14
C CYS A 54 -0.22 -8.47 -18.01
N SER A 55 0.67 -9.25 -18.65
CA SER A 55 0.58 -10.72 -18.64
C SER A 55 0.51 -11.30 -17.24
N SER A 56 1.30 -10.81 -16.29
CA SER A 56 1.32 -11.30 -14.90
C SER A 56 -0.02 -11.08 -14.21
N ILE A 57 -0.65 -9.91 -14.38
CA ILE A 57 -1.97 -9.60 -13.80
C ILE A 57 -3.05 -10.46 -14.48
N TRP A 58 -2.96 -10.63 -15.79
CA TRP A 58 -3.89 -11.45 -16.56
C TRP A 58 -3.84 -12.92 -16.13
N PHE A 59 -2.65 -13.51 -16.02
CA PHE A 59 -2.48 -14.88 -15.52
C PHE A 59 -3.05 -15.03 -14.11
N SER A 60 -2.69 -14.15 -13.18
CA SER A 60 -3.23 -14.18 -11.82
C SER A 60 -4.76 -14.04 -11.77
N ALA A 61 -5.35 -13.30 -12.71
CA ALA A 61 -6.80 -13.15 -12.81
C ALA A 61 -7.51 -14.44 -13.25
N VAL A 62 -6.87 -15.22 -14.13
CA VAL A 62 -7.42 -16.45 -14.72
C VAL A 62 -7.18 -17.67 -13.83
N GLU A 63 -5.99 -17.78 -13.24
CA GLU A 63 -5.60 -18.93 -12.41
C GLU A 63 -6.39 -19.05 -11.09
N GLY A 64 -7.07 -17.97 -10.66
CA GLY A 64 -7.91 -18.01 -9.47
C GLY A 64 -7.16 -18.10 -8.14
N GLU A 65 -5.87 -17.76 -8.14
CA GLU A 65 -5.00 -17.81 -6.97
C GLU A 65 -5.11 -16.57 -6.07
N VAL A 66 -4.50 -16.66 -4.88
CA VAL A 66 -4.44 -15.58 -3.88
C VAL A 66 -3.67 -14.34 -4.34
N TYR A 67 -2.84 -14.46 -5.39
CA TYR A 67 -2.00 -13.36 -5.89
C TYR A 67 -2.79 -12.16 -6.39
N SER A 68 -3.91 -12.35 -7.06
CA SER A 68 -4.78 -11.25 -7.50
C SER A 68 -5.33 -10.45 -6.33
N MET A 69 -5.75 -11.13 -5.28
CA MET A 69 -6.28 -10.50 -4.07
C MET A 69 -5.16 -9.77 -3.32
N SER A 70 -3.98 -10.38 -3.21
CA SER A 70 -2.80 -9.75 -2.62
C SER A 70 -2.39 -8.48 -3.37
N THR A 71 -2.35 -8.53 -4.71
CA THR A 71 -2.05 -7.37 -5.54
C THR A 71 -3.07 -6.26 -5.35
N MET A 72 -4.36 -6.58 -5.29
CA MET A 72 -5.42 -5.61 -5.00
C MET A 72 -5.20 -4.92 -3.65
N PHE A 73 -4.93 -5.67 -2.58
CA PHE A 73 -4.68 -5.09 -1.26
C PHE A 73 -3.40 -4.25 -1.22
N THR A 74 -2.35 -4.66 -1.91
CA THR A 74 -1.11 -3.88 -2.03
C THR A 74 -1.38 -2.54 -2.72
N CYS A 75 -2.10 -2.55 -3.85
CA CYS A 75 -2.48 -1.34 -4.57
C CYS A 75 -3.43 -0.46 -3.75
N LEU A 76 -4.39 -1.03 -3.02
CA LEU A 76 -5.28 -0.31 -2.10
C LEU A 76 -4.49 0.38 -0.99
N THR A 77 -3.56 -0.34 -0.35
CA THR A 77 -2.69 0.19 0.71
C THR A 77 -1.87 1.37 0.20
N LEU A 78 -1.22 1.21 -0.95
CA LEU A 78 -0.42 2.26 -1.58
C LEU A 78 -1.28 3.45 -2.00
N TRP A 79 -2.45 3.22 -2.59
CA TRP A 79 -3.38 4.29 -2.96
C TRP A 79 -3.83 5.10 -1.74
N ALA A 80 -4.20 4.43 -0.65
CA ALA A 80 -4.61 5.11 0.57
C ALA A 80 -3.47 5.95 1.17
N ALA A 81 -2.24 5.41 1.19
CA ALA A 81 -1.05 6.11 1.66
C ALA A 81 -0.71 7.34 0.78
N VAL A 82 -0.75 7.18 -0.55
CA VAL A 82 -0.52 8.28 -1.50
C VAL A 82 -1.61 9.34 -1.39
N LYS A 83 -2.87 8.95 -1.22
CA LYS A 83 -3.99 9.85 -0.98
C LYS A 83 -3.81 10.62 0.32
N TRP A 84 -3.42 9.95 1.40
CA TRP A 84 -3.08 10.64 2.65
C TRP A 84 -1.93 11.65 2.46
N HIS A 85 -0.90 11.26 1.72
CA HIS A 85 0.23 12.15 1.42
C HIS A 85 -0.21 13.38 0.62
N TYR A 86 -1.12 13.23 -0.33
CA TYR A 86 -1.63 14.31 -1.18
C TYR A 86 -2.51 15.30 -0.41
N LEU A 87 -3.39 14.81 0.46
CA LEU A 87 -4.32 15.64 1.22
C LEU A 87 -3.60 16.60 2.18
N PRO A 88 -4.20 17.79 2.48
CA PRO A 88 -3.65 18.73 3.46
C PRO A 88 -3.38 18.07 4.82
N ASP A 89 -2.41 18.58 5.56
CA ASP A 89 -2.06 18.06 6.89
C ASP A 89 -3.08 18.53 7.93
N LYS A 90 -4.22 17.83 7.97
CA LYS A 90 -5.32 18.02 8.94
C LYS A 90 -5.54 16.71 9.68
N PRO A 91 -5.86 16.74 11.01
CA PRO A 91 -6.11 15.51 11.78
C PRO A 91 -7.20 14.61 11.19
N SER A 92 -8.22 15.19 10.53
CA SER A 92 -9.28 14.43 9.86
C SER A 92 -8.77 13.58 8.69
N ASN A 93 -7.66 13.96 8.09
CA ASN A 93 -7.07 13.24 6.95
C ASN A 93 -6.16 12.08 7.38
N ASP A 94 -5.75 12.02 8.65
CA ASP A 94 -4.93 10.92 9.18
C ASP A 94 -5.68 9.59 9.19
N SER A 95 -7.01 9.62 9.07
CA SER A 95 -7.83 8.42 8.85
C SER A 95 -7.42 7.62 7.62
N TRP A 96 -6.90 8.27 6.57
CA TRP A 96 -6.39 7.59 5.37
C TRP A 96 -5.09 6.81 5.64
N LEU A 97 -4.24 7.34 6.52
CA LEU A 97 -3.03 6.62 6.96
C LEU A 97 -3.42 5.39 7.80
N ILE A 98 -4.35 5.56 8.75
CA ILE A 98 -4.87 4.46 9.57
C ILE A 98 -5.51 3.39 8.66
N PHE A 99 -6.32 3.80 7.69
CA PHE A 99 -6.93 2.89 6.72
C PHE A 99 -5.87 2.14 5.88
N SER A 100 -4.78 2.80 5.50
CA SER A 100 -3.66 2.17 4.79
C SER A 100 -3.02 1.04 5.63
N PHE A 101 -2.75 1.29 6.93
CA PHE A 101 -2.25 0.25 7.84
C PHE A 101 -3.25 -0.87 8.07
N TYR A 102 -4.54 -0.54 8.18
CA TYR A 102 -5.59 -1.55 8.29
C TYR A 102 -5.67 -2.46 7.06
N ALA A 103 -5.64 -1.87 5.85
CA ALA A 103 -5.63 -2.62 4.60
C ALA A 103 -4.39 -3.52 4.48
N ALA A 104 -3.20 -3.01 4.88
CA ALA A 104 -1.98 -3.81 4.95
C ALA A 104 -2.12 -4.98 5.93
N GLY A 105 -2.70 -4.75 7.11
CA GLY A 105 -2.96 -5.80 8.10
C GLY A 105 -3.90 -6.89 7.57
N LEU A 106 -4.99 -6.53 6.91
CA LEU A 106 -5.88 -7.50 6.26
C LEU A 106 -5.16 -8.31 5.18
N SER A 107 -4.29 -7.67 4.42
CA SER A 107 -3.54 -8.33 3.36
C SER A 107 -2.54 -9.38 3.87
N ILE A 108 -2.02 -9.25 5.09
CA ILE A 108 -1.13 -10.26 5.71
C ILE A 108 -1.85 -11.61 5.80
N GLY A 109 -3.16 -11.61 6.09
CA GLY A 109 -3.98 -12.84 6.12
C GLY A 109 -4.16 -13.49 4.74
N VAL A 110 -3.91 -12.76 3.65
CA VAL A 110 -4.00 -13.28 2.28
C VAL A 110 -2.62 -13.69 1.78
N HIS A 111 -1.66 -12.78 1.82
CA HIS A 111 -0.30 -13.02 1.35
C HIS A 111 0.66 -11.95 1.86
N LEU A 112 1.90 -12.33 2.16
CA LEU A 112 2.93 -11.45 2.75
C LEU A 112 3.46 -10.37 1.80
N LEU A 113 3.14 -10.40 0.52
CA LEU A 113 3.64 -9.48 -0.50
C LEU A 113 3.32 -8.01 -0.17
N SER A 114 2.19 -7.75 0.45
CA SER A 114 1.75 -6.39 0.82
C SER A 114 2.65 -5.72 1.88
N LEU A 115 3.45 -6.49 2.63
CA LEU A 115 4.43 -5.92 3.56
C LEU A 115 5.47 -5.06 2.85
N LEU A 116 5.73 -5.29 1.54
CA LEU A 116 6.60 -4.45 0.73
C LEU A 116 6.10 -3.00 0.57
N ALA A 117 4.85 -2.72 0.92
CA ALA A 117 4.33 -1.35 0.97
C ALA A 117 4.89 -0.55 2.17
N PHE A 118 5.36 -1.18 3.25
CA PHE A 118 5.82 -0.49 4.47
C PHE A 118 6.98 0.49 4.25
N PRO A 119 8.06 0.15 3.52
CA PRO A 119 9.10 1.13 3.20
C PRO A 119 8.56 2.34 2.46
N THR A 120 7.65 2.13 1.49
CA THR A 120 7.01 3.22 0.75
C THR A 120 6.17 4.10 1.67
N MET A 121 5.39 3.51 2.57
CA MET A 121 4.60 4.26 3.57
C MET A 121 5.49 5.08 4.51
N ALA A 122 6.60 4.52 4.98
CA ALA A 122 7.56 5.21 5.83
C ALA A 122 8.20 6.42 5.11
N VAL A 123 8.57 6.26 3.84
CA VAL A 123 9.09 7.34 2.99
C VAL A 123 8.03 8.42 2.75
N LEU A 124 6.79 8.06 2.44
CA LEU A 124 5.68 9.02 2.27
C LEU A 124 5.42 9.80 3.56
N TYR A 125 5.48 9.13 4.71
CA TYR A 125 5.35 9.77 6.02
C TYR A 125 6.46 10.79 6.26
N TYR A 126 7.72 10.40 6.00
CA TYR A 126 8.88 11.30 6.10
C TYR A 126 8.69 12.54 5.23
N HIS A 127 8.35 12.36 3.96
CA HIS A 127 8.15 13.49 3.04
C HIS A 127 6.98 14.41 3.40
N LYS A 128 5.94 13.90 4.06
CA LYS A 128 4.82 14.73 4.48
C LYS A 128 5.11 15.53 5.75
N LYS A 129 5.76 14.91 6.74
CA LYS A 129 5.91 15.50 8.08
C LYS A 129 7.17 16.33 8.24
N TYR A 130 8.22 16.06 7.48
CA TYR A 130 9.49 16.80 7.58
C TYR A 130 9.68 17.75 6.39
N LYS A 131 9.95 19.03 6.68
CA LYS A 131 10.14 20.06 5.64
C LYS A 131 11.52 20.00 4.98
N ASN A 132 12.54 19.59 5.70
CA ASN A 132 13.90 19.50 5.21
C ASN A 132 14.20 18.08 4.74
N HIS A 133 14.10 17.86 3.43
CA HIS A 133 14.37 16.55 2.83
C HIS A 133 15.87 16.39 2.62
N THR A 134 16.44 15.40 3.32
CA THR A 134 17.85 15.02 3.16
C THR A 134 17.92 13.60 2.61
N PHE A 135 18.89 13.30 1.77
CA PHE A 135 19.09 11.94 1.26
C PHE A 135 19.25 10.92 2.40
N LEU A 136 20.00 11.31 3.46
CA LEU A 136 20.15 10.47 4.66
C LEU A 136 18.80 10.21 5.34
N GLY A 137 17.94 11.22 5.47
CA GLY A 137 16.58 11.07 6.04
C GLY A 137 15.71 10.11 5.23
N PHE A 138 15.80 10.15 3.89
CA PHE A 138 15.15 9.20 3.01
C PHE A 138 15.65 7.76 3.28
N CYS A 139 16.95 7.55 3.36
CA CYS A 139 17.53 6.23 3.65
C CYS A 139 17.09 5.70 5.03
N ILE A 140 17.07 6.58 6.05
CA ILE A 140 16.60 6.21 7.40
C ILE A 140 15.13 5.84 7.38
N ALA A 141 14.27 6.61 6.71
CA ALA A 141 12.84 6.28 6.58
C ALA A 141 12.61 4.93 5.87
N ALA A 142 13.32 4.68 4.78
CA ALA A 142 13.27 3.40 4.08
C ALA A 142 13.73 2.24 4.98
N LEU A 143 14.82 2.44 5.75
CA LEU A 143 15.34 1.45 6.69
C LEU A 143 14.33 1.14 7.80
N ILE A 144 13.67 2.15 8.37
CA ILE A 144 12.60 1.97 9.36
C ILE A 144 11.46 1.11 8.76
N GLY A 145 11.08 1.37 7.51
CA GLY A 145 10.09 0.56 6.80
C GLY A 145 10.52 -0.90 6.65
N VAL A 146 11.78 -1.16 6.32
CA VAL A 146 12.33 -2.53 6.24
C VAL A 146 12.36 -3.20 7.61
N ILE A 147 12.80 -2.49 8.66
CA ILE A 147 12.77 -3.01 10.03
C ILE A 147 11.33 -3.36 10.44
N SER A 148 10.35 -2.54 10.06
CA SER A 148 8.94 -2.82 10.33
C SER A 148 8.45 -4.12 9.68
N ILE A 149 8.95 -4.47 8.49
CA ILE A 149 8.66 -5.77 7.84
C ILE A 149 9.22 -6.92 8.68
N VAL A 150 10.49 -6.81 9.10
CA VAL A 150 11.15 -7.85 9.91
C VAL A 150 10.44 -8.05 11.25
N LEU A 151 10.05 -6.95 11.92
CA LEU A 151 9.29 -7.01 13.16
C LEU A 151 7.90 -7.62 12.96
N CYS A 152 7.19 -7.23 11.91
CA CYS A 152 5.89 -7.80 11.59
C CYS A 152 6.00 -9.31 11.30
N HIS A 153 6.98 -9.72 10.51
CA HIS A 153 7.21 -11.14 10.23
C HIS A 153 7.56 -11.93 11.49
N GLY A 154 8.50 -11.43 12.31
CA GLY A 154 9.00 -12.15 13.50
C GLY A 154 7.96 -12.19 14.62
N ILE A 155 7.28 -11.11 14.91
CA ILE A 155 6.37 -11.00 16.07
C ILE A 155 4.96 -11.48 15.68
N VAL A 156 4.40 -10.95 14.58
CA VAL A 156 2.99 -11.23 14.24
C VAL A 156 2.86 -12.58 13.56
N ILE A 157 3.63 -12.85 12.52
CA ILE A 157 3.45 -14.02 11.67
C ILE A 157 4.03 -15.27 12.29
N SER A 158 5.22 -15.18 12.86
CA SER A 158 5.89 -16.33 13.48
C SER A 158 5.68 -16.40 15.00
N GLY A 159 5.66 -15.24 15.69
CA GLY A 159 5.61 -15.19 17.15
C GLY A 159 4.24 -15.57 17.71
N ILE A 160 3.14 -15.08 17.15
CA ILE A 160 1.78 -15.39 17.65
C ILE A 160 1.47 -16.88 17.55
N PRO A 161 1.69 -17.58 16.41
CA PRO A 161 1.50 -19.02 16.34
C PRO A 161 2.39 -19.81 17.30
N GLN A 162 3.65 -19.37 17.52
CA GLN A 162 4.53 -20.01 18.49
C GLN A 162 4.02 -19.87 19.93
N LEU A 163 3.55 -18.66 20.31
CA LEU A 163 2.94 -18.45 21.62
C LEU A 163 1.68 -19.30 21.79
N TRP A 164 0.86 -19.40 20.76
CA TRP A 164 -0.32 -20.27 20.78
C TRP A 164 0.07 -21.74 20.99
N ASN A 165 1.05 -22.25 20.26
CA ASN A 165 1.52 -23.61 20.40
C ASN A 165 2.10 -23.88 21.81
N MET A 166 2.86 -22.93 22.37
CA MET A 166 3.35 -23.03 23.76
C MET A 166 2.20 -23.10 24.77
N TYR A 167 1.17 -22.26 24.57
CA TYR A 167 -0.02 -22.27 25.44
C TYR A 167 -0.79 -23.60 25.32
N GLU A 168 -0.99 -24.12 24.12
CA GLU A 168 -1.64 -25.41 23.89
C GLU A 168 -0.87 -26.56 24.55
N MET A 169 0.46 -26.60 24.37
CA MET A 169 1.34 -27.58 25.02
C MET A 169 1.26 -27.48 26.54
N PHE A 170 1.21 -26.27 27.10
CA PHE A 170 1.03 -26.07 28.53
C PHE A 170 -0.31 -26.63 29.03
N CYS A 171 -1.41 -26.34 28.34
CA CYS A 171 -2.72 -26.85 28.71
C CYS A 171 -2.81 -28.37 28.63
N VAL A 172 -2.24 -29.01 27.60
CA VAL A 172 -2.27 -30.45 27.42
C VAL A 172 -1.41 -31.18 28.46
N ASN A 173 -0.30 -30.58 28.93
CA ASN A 173 0.59 -31.20 29.91
C ASN A 173 0.16 -30.94 31.36
N THR A 174 -0.77 -30.01 31.62
CA THR A 174 -1.24 -29.66 32.98
C THR A 174 -2.64 -30.16 33.30
N LEU A 175 -3.39 -30.65 32.32
CA LEU A 175 -4.70 -31.29 32.43
C LEU A 175 -4.59 -32.82 32.25
#